data_4b84d31e20dd1e794fa992995d0e1c02
#
_entry.id   4b84d31e20dd1e794fa992995d0e1c02
#
_cell.length_a   1.000
_cell.length_b   1.000
_cell.length_c   1.000
_cell.angle_alpha   90.00
_cell.angle_beta   90.00
_cell.angle_gamma   90.00
#
_symmetry.space_group_name_H-M   'P 1'
#
loop_
_entity.id
_entity.type
_entity.pdbx_description
1 polymer ?
#
loop_
_entity_poly.entity_id
_entity_poly.type
_entity_poly.pdbx_seq_one_letter_code
_entity_poly.pdbx_strand_id
1 'polypeptide(L)'
;MNEINTINTEIEHMQQKMLAYLQKHWRIFLIEGLVFILLGLSAIVIPQLFTIAIVIFLGWIIVLGGFIQVSRPLSFPDIPGFGLWLGLGILQIIVGYLLIADPVSGVLTLTMMMTLFFAFEGIIKIYLALMMRPLPHWNFVLFSGVTALIFAIIILAFWSETAHWLLGLFLGINMILLGVSMVKMSLRYKDSH
;
A
#
# COMPACT_ATOMS: atom_id res chain seq x y z
N MET A 1 -10.78 -34.85 -16.17
CA MET A 1 -11.39 -34.02 -17.23
C MET A 1 -12.68 -33.35 -16.76
N ASN A 2 -13.52 -34.00 -15.94
CA ASN A 2 -14.75 -33.38 -15.38
C ASN A 2 -14.49 -32.27 -14.35
N GLU A 3 -13.48 -32.41 -13.49
CA GLU A 3 -13.16 -31.36 -12.48
C GLU A 3 -12.68 -30.05 -13.09
N ILE A 4 -11.89 -30.10 -14.18
CA ILE A 4 -11.44 -28.92 -14.89
C ILE A 4 -12.62 -28.17 -15.54
N ASN A 5 -13.57 -28.94 -16.08
CA ASN A 5 -14.78 -28.35 -16.70
C ASN A 5 -15.70 -27.72 -15.65
N THR A 6 -15.84 -28.30 -14.46
CA THR A 6 -16.60 -27.72 -13.35
C THR A 6 -15.94 -26.44 -12.85
N ILE A 7 -14.63 -26.43 -12.68
CA ILE A 7 -13.90 -25.22 -12.25
C ILE A 7 -14.05 -24.10 -13.30
N ASN A 8 -13.96 -24.41 -14.59
CA ASN A 8 -14.13 -23.42 -15.65
C ASN A 8 -15.54 -22.83 -15.67
N THR A 9 -16.58 -23.66 -15.50
CA THR A 9 -17.99 -23.17 -15.42
C THR A 9 -18.24 -22.32 -14.17
N GLU A 10 -17.63 -22.64 -13.03
CA GLU A 10 -17.71 -21.81 -11.83
C GLU A 10 -17.01 -20.45 -12.01
N ILE A 11 -15.85 -20.44 -12.66
CA ILE A 11 -15.11 -19.20 -12.98
C ILE A 11 -15.95 -18.32 -13.92
N GLU A 12 -16.51 -18.88 -14.99
CA GLU A 12 -17.37 -18.17 -15.94
C GLU A 12 -18.61 -17.58 -15.24
N HIS A 13 -19.25 -18.35 -14.38
CA HIS A 13 -20.42 -17.90 -13.62
C HIS A 13 -20.07 -16.78 -12.63
N MET A 14 -18.92 -16.87 -11.95
CA MET A 14 -18.43 -15.80 -11.08
C MET A 14 -18.10 -14.52 -11.88
N GLN A 15 -17.47 -14.66 -13.04
CA GLN A 15 -17.17 -13.56 -13.94
C GLN A 15 -18.46 -12.86 -14.41
N GLN A 16 -19.48 -13.61 -14.83
CA GLN A 16 -20.76 -13.06 -15.25
C GLN A 16 -21.47 -12.31 -14.11
N LYS A 17 -21.48 -12.87 -12.88
CA LYS A 17 -22.01 -12.18 -11.71
C LYS A 17 -21.28 -10.88 -11.41
N MET A 18 -19.95 -10.89 -11.50
CA MET A 18 -19.14 -9.70 -11.27
C MET A 18 -19.42 -8.64 -12.33
N LEU A 19 -19.52 -9.02 -13.59
CA LEU A 19 -19.87 -8.10 -14.68
C LEU A 19 -21.25 -7.47 -14.49
N ALA A 20 -22.27 -8.27 -14.16
CA ALA A 20 -23.62 -7.79 -13.90
C ALA A 20 -23.66 -6.83 -12.68
N TYR A 21 -22.87 -7.10 -11.65
CA TYR A 21 -22.74 -6.21 -10.50
C TYR A 21 -22.10 -4.87 -10.88
N LEU A 22 -21.02 -4.89 -11.67
CA LEU A 22 -20.34 -3.69 -12.15
C LEU A 22 -21.24 -2.85 -13.05
N GLN A 23 -22.00 -3.47 -13.95
CA GLN A 23 -22.98 -2.80 -14.80
C GLN A 23 -24.11 -2.13 -14.00
N LYS A 24 -24.60 -2.82 -12.98
CA LYS A 24 -25.66 -2.28 -12.11
C LYS A 24 -25.21 -1.08 -11.28
N HIS A 25 -23.93 -1.05 -10.87
CA HIS A 25 -23.41 -0.05 -9.92
C HIS A 25 -22.35 0.88 -10.54
N TRP A 26 -22.30 1.01 -11.86
CA TRP A 26 -21.28 1.80 -12.56
C TRP A 26 -21.18 3.25 -12.06
N ARG A 27 -22.30 3.88 -11.69
CA ARG A 27 -22.32 5.26 -11.16
C ARG A 27 -21.56 5.39 -9.83
N ILE A 28 -21.64 4.38 -8.98
CA ILE A 28 -20.95 4.37 -7.68
C ILE A 28 -19.45 4.32 -7.94
N PHE A 29 -18.99 3.41 -8.81
CA PHE A 29 -17.57 3.31 -9.18
C PHE A 29 -17.03 4.57 -9.87
N LEU A 30 -17.89 5.26 -10.64
CA LEU A 30 -17.53 6.53 -11.27
C LEU A 30 -17.34 7.64 -10.23
N ILE A 31 -18.27 7.78 -9.28
CA ILE A 31 -18.18 8.77 -8.21
C ILE A 31 -16.97 8.49 -7.33
N GLU A 32 -16.79 7.23 -6.93
CA GLU A 32 -15.64 6.80 -6.13
C GLU A 32 -14.32 7.09 -6.83
N GLY A 33 -14.19 6.75 -8.11
CA GLY A 33 -13.01 7.06 -8.91
C GLY A 33 -12.73 8.56 -9.03
N LEU A 34 -13.78 9.39 -9.17
CA LEU A 34 -13.66 10.85 -9.22
C LEU A 34 -13.21 11.43 -7.87
N VAL A 35 -13.74 10.91 -6.76
CA VAL A 35 -13.31 11.26 -5.40
C VAL A 35 -11.85 10.91 -5.19
N PHE A 36 -11.41 9.71 -5.61
CA PHE A 36 -10.00 9.32 -5.53
C PHE A 36 -9.09 10.24 -6.35
N ILE A 37 -9.50 10.67 -7.55
CA ILE A 37 -8.72 11.62 -8.37
C ILE A 37 -8.62 12.96 -7.66
N LEU A 38 -9.72 13.49 -7.13
CA LEU A 38 -9.73 14.78 -6.43
C LEU A 38 -8.87 14.74 -5.16
N LEU A 39 -8.99 13.68 -4.35
CA LEU A 39 -8.15 13.47 -3.18
C LEU A 39 -6.68 13.29 -3.56
N GLY A 40 -6.38 12.56 -4.63
CA GLY A 40 -5.03 12.39 -5.12
C GLY A 40 -4.40 13.70 -5.62
N LEU A 41 -5.17 14.54 -6.32
CA LEU A 41 -4.72 15.87 -6.72
C LEU A 41 -4.47 16.78 -5.51
N SER A 42 -5.35 16.78 -4.51
CA SER A 42 -5.14 17.54 -3.28
C SER A 42 -3.90 17.06 -2.50
N ALA A 43 -3.63 15.76 -2.52
CA ALA A 43 -2.42 15.20 -1.90
C ALA A 43 -1.12 15.60 -2.65
N ILE A 44 -1.18 15.85 -3.95
CA ILE A 44 -0.04 16.38 -4.71
C ILE A 44 0.16 17.87 -4.45
N VAL A 45 -0.92 18.64 -4.30
CA VAL A 45 -0.86 20.10 -4.06
C VAL A 45 -0.39 20.43 -2.64
N ILE A 46 -0.83 19.66 -1.65
CA ILE A 46 -0.49 19.86 -0.22
C ILE A 46 0.04 18.54 0.36
N PRO A 47 1.20 18.05 -0.10
CA PRO A 47 1.68 16.72 0.28
C PRO A 47 2.01 16.59 1.76
N GLN A 48 2.45 17.67 2.40
CA GLN A 48 2.82 17.68 3.82
C GLN A 48 1.63 17.32 4.72
N LEU A 49 0.45 17.84 4.43
CA LEU A 49 -0.77 17.56 5.18
C LEU A 49 -1.14 16.08 5.08
N PHE A 50 -1.08 15.51 3.87
CA PHE A 50 -1.36 14.11 3.66
C PHE A 50 -0.30 13.20 4.26
N THR A 51 0.97 13.60 4.22
CA THR A 51 2.07 12.86 4.88
C THR A 51 1.81 12.73 6.38
N ILE A 52 1.45 13.82 7.06
CA ILE A 52 1.11 13.80 8.49
C ILE A 52 -0.15 12.97 8.74
N ALA A 53 -1.18 13.13 7.92
CA ALA A 53 -2.43 12.37 8.05
C ALA A 53 -2.21 10.85 7.93
N ILE A 54 -1.33 10.41 7.01
CA ILE A 54 -0.95 9.00 6.87
C ILE A 54 -0.31 8.49 8.16
N VAL A 55 0.64 9.24 8.73
CA VAL A 55 1.34 8.82 9.95
C VAL A 55 0.38 8.68 11.12
N ILE A 56 -0.49 9.66 11.32
CA ILE A 56 -1.52 9.61 12.37
C ILE A 56 -2.47 8.43 12.14
N PHE A 57 -2.92 8.22 10.91
CA PHE A 57 -3.80 7.09 10.55
C PHE A 57 -3.13 5.75 10.81
N LEU A 58 -1.87 5.58 10.41
CA LEU A 58 -1.09 4.39 10.72
C LEU A 58 -0.91 4.20 12.23
N GLY A 59 -0.64 5.28 12.96
CA GLY A 59 -0.56 5.26 14.42
C GLY A 59 -1.83 4.70 15.06
N TRP A 60 -3.00 5.13 14.62
CA TRP A 60 -4.28 4.59 15.09
C TRP A 60 -4.49 3.12 14.75
N ILE A 61 -4.15 2.69 13.52
CA ILE A 61 -4.23 1.27 13.13
C ILE A 61 -3.32 0.42 14.02
N ILE A 62 -2.10 0.89 14.27
CA ILE A 62 -1.13 0.18 15.10
C ILE A 62 -1.62 0.09 16.56
N VAL A 63 -2.16 1.18 17.13
CA VAL A 63 -2.75 1.17 18.47
C VAL A 63 -3.90 0.19 18.57
N LEU A 64 -4.85 0.24 17.63
CA LEU A 64 -5.98 -0.69 17.59
C LEU A 64 -5.53 -2.15 17.44
N GLY A 65 -4.56 -2.40 16.56
CA GLY A 65 -3.93 -3.71 16.42
C GLY A 65 -3.30 -4.22 17.71
N GLY A 66 -2.59 -3.33 18.42
CA GLY A 66 -1.99 -3.63 19.72
C GLY A 66 -3.04 -3.98 20.79
N PHE A 67 -4.16 -3.27 20.84
CA PHE A 67 -5.28 -3.63 21.74
C PHE A 67 -5.84 -5.01 21.42
N ILE A 68 -6.08 -5.32 20.15
CA ILE A 68 -6.53 -6.65 19.72
C ILE A 68 -5.48 -7.72 20.11
N GLN A 69 -4.21 -7.41 19.92
CA GLN A 69 -3.11 -8.34 20.24
C GLN A 69 -2.98 -8.60 21.74
N VAL A 70 -3.19 -7.59 22.59
CA VAL A 70 -3.20 -7.73 24.06
C VAL A 70 -4.44 -8.49 24.54
N SER A 71 -5.59 -8.31 23.89
CA SER A 71 -6.83 -8.97 24.30
C SER A 71 -6.78 -10.50 24.17
N ARG A 72 -6.04 -11.03 23.18
CA ARG A 72 -5.93 -12.48 22.95
C ARG A 72 -5.34 -13.26 24.12
N PRO A 73 -4.12 -12.95 24.60
CA PRO A 73 -3.55 -13.65 25.74
C PRO A 73 -4.34 -13.44 27.03
N LEU A 74 -5.00 -12.28 27.21
CA LEU A 74 -5.86 -12.05 28.38
C LEU A 74 -7.11 -12.93 28.37
N SER A 75 -7.64 -13.26 27.18
CA SER A 75 -8.80 -14.16 27.04
C SER A 75 -8.43 -15.64 27.12
N PHE A 76 -7.16 -15.99 26.83
CA PHE A 76 -6.68 -17.37 26.79
C PHE A 76 -5.30 -17.47 27.47
N PRO A 77 -5.24 -17.54 28.83
CA PRO A 77 -3.97 -17.51 29.58
C PRO A 77 -3.03 -18.69 29.30
N ASP A 78 -3.58 -19.81 28.83
CA ASP A 78 -2.85 -21.09 28.62
C ASP A 78 -2.08 -21.13 27.27
N ILE A 79 -2.07 -20.03 26.51
CA ILE A 79 -1.36 -20.00 25.22
C ILE A 79 0.16 -20.01 25.45
N PRO A 80 0.92 -20.92 24.80
CA PRO A 80 2.37 -20.90 24.86
C PRO A 80 2.92 -19.56 24.35
N GLY A 81 3.80 -18.92 25.14
CA GLY A 81 4.36 -17.63 24.81
C GLY A 81 3.50 -16.41 25.21
N PHE A 82 2.59 -16.57 26.18
CA PHE A 82 1.73 -15.50 26.75
C PHE A 82 2.50 -14.17 26.95
N GLY A 83 3.66 -14.22 27.60
CA GLY A 83 4.45 -13.01 27.88
C GLY A 83 4.99 -12.33 26.63
N LEU A 84 5.36 -13.09 25.59
CA LEU A 84 5.83 -12.54 24.31
C LEU A 84 4.68 -11.85 23.55
N TRP A 85 3.51 -12.49 23.47
CA TRP A 85 2.34 -11.91 22.80
C TRP A 85 1.87 -10.63 23.51
N LEU A 86 1.84 -10.65 24.85
CA LEU A 86 1.49 -9.48 25.65
C LEU A 86 2.50 -8.36 25.48
N GLY A 87 3.81 -8.68 25.56
CA GLY A 87 4.89 -7.70 25.37
C GLY A 87 4.87 -7.05 23.99
N LEU A 88 4.67 -7.84 22.93
CA LEU A 88 4.55 -7.32 21.57
C LEU A 88 3.32 -6.42 21.40
N GLY A 89 2.18 -6.79 21.99
CA GLY A 89 0.97 -5.96 21.94
C GLY A 89 1.14 -4.62 22.66
N ILE A 90 1.76 -4.63 23.84
CA ILE A 90 2.09 -3.39 24.59
C ILE A 90 3.07 -2.54 23.79
N LEU A 91 4.14 -3.14 23.24
CA LEU A 91 5.10 -2.44 22.40
C LEU A 91 4.41 -1.78 21.19
N GLN A 92 3.48 -2.50 20.56
CA GLN A 92 2.72 -1.99 19.43
C GLN A 92 1.86 -0.78 19.82
N ILE A 93 1.19 -0.80 20.99
CA ILE A 93 0.42 0.35 21.50
C ILE A 93 1.35 1.55 21.73
N ILE A 94 2.53 1.33 22.33
CA ILE A 94 3.50 2.39 22.59
C ILE A 94 3.98 3.01 21.27
N VAL A 95 4.36 2.19 20.29
CA VAL A 95 4.83 2.67 18.98
C VAL A 95 3.72 3.46 18.26
N GLY A 96 2.49 2.93 18.25
CA GLY A 96 1.36 3.63 17.64
C GLY A 96 1.04 4.95 18.33
N TYR A 97 1.10 5.00 19.66
CA TYR A 97 0.94 6.23 20.43
C TYR A 97 2.03 7.27 20.10
N LEU A 98 3.29 6.86 19.99
CA LEU A 98 4.39 7.77 19.63
C LEU A 98 4.20 8.37 18.23
N LEU A 99 3.70 7.59 17.26
CA LEU A 99 3.37 8.10 15.92
C LEU A 99 2.25 9.15 15.94
N ILE A 100 1.30 9.03 16.87
CA ILE A 100 0.20 10.00 17.02
C ILE A 100 0.68 11.25 17.80
N ALA A 101 1.49 11.04 18.83
CA ALA A 101 1.94 12.13 19.71
C ALA A 101 2.97 13.03 19.02
N ASP A 102 3.86 12.47 18.21
CA ASP A 102 4.85 13.22 17.42
C ASP A 102 4.85 12.73 15.96
N PRO A 103 3.89 13.18 15.13
CA PRO A 103 3.80 12.77 13.76
C PRO A 103 5.01 13.14 12.90
N VAL A 104 5.74 14.21 13.24
CA VAL A 104 6.91 14.67 12.49
C VAL A 104 8.04 13.65 12.61
N SER A 105 8.35 13.18 13.80
CA SER A 105 9.32 12.09 14.03
C SER A 105 8.84 10.79 13.38
N GLY A 106 7.52 10.55 13.38
CA GLY A 106 6.90 9.42 12.68
C GLY A 106 7.12 9.48 11.17
N VAL A 107 6.97 10.65 10.56
CA VAL A 107 7.25 10.88 9.13
C VAL A 107 8.71 10.54 8.80
N LEU A 108 9.65 11.03 9.60
CA LEU A 108 11.08 10.77 9.40
C LEU A 108 11.41 9.27 9.48
N THR A 109 10.83 8.59 10.48
CA THR A 109 11.02 7.16 10.69
C THR A 109 10.46 6.33 9.53
N LEU A 110 9.21 6.60 9.11
CA LEU A 110 8.59 5.90 7.99
C LEU A 110 9.31 6.14 6.67
N THR A 111 9.77 7.37 6.44
CA THR A 111 10.56 7.69 5.23
C THR A 111 11.88 6.94 5.23
N MET A 112 12.54 6.80 6.37
CA MET A 112 13.78 6.01 6.47
C MET A 112 13.52 4.53 6.19
N MET A 113 12.45 3.96 6.74
CA MET A 113 12.05 2.57 6.45
C MET A 113 11.78 2.36 4.96
N MET A 114 11.06 3.31 4.33
CA MET A 114 10.77 3.27 2.89
C MET A 114 12.05 3.38 2.06
N THR A 115 13.00 4.22 2.47
CA THR A 115 14.30 4.37 1.81
C THR A 115 15.12 3.08 1.86
N LEU A 116 15.19 2.45 3.04
CA LEU A 116 15.85 1.15 3.21
C LEU A 116 15.18 0.08 2.33
N PHE A 117 13.85 0.08 2.29
CA PHE A 117 13.10 -0.86 1.46
C PHE A 117 13.45 -0.68 -0.04
N PHE A 118 13.46 0.54 -0.56
CA PHE A 118 13.87 0.82 -1.94
C PHE A 118 15.33 0.46 -2.21
N ALA A 119 16.21 0.66 -1.25
CA ALA A 119 17.62 0.27 -1.39
C ALA A 119 17.75 -1.25 -1.52
N PHE A 120 17.10 -2.02 -0.64
CA PHE A 120 17.11 -3.49 -0.70
C PHE A 120 16.43 -3.99 -1.98
N GLU A 121 15.27 -3.45 -2.34
CA GLU A 121 14.56 -3.80 -3.57
C GLU A 121 15.42 -3.54 -4.80
N GLY A 122 16.09 -2.38 -4.86
CA GLY A 122 16.99 -2.03 -5.96
C GLY A 122 18.15 -3.00 -6.10
N ILE A 123 18.83 -3.33 -4.98
CA ILE A 123 19.94 -4.28 -4.96
C ILE A 123 19.47 -5.67 -5.43
N ILE A 124 18.36 -6.16 -4.89
CA ILE A 124 17.81 -7.48 -5.24
C ILE A 124 17.44 -7.52 -6.73
N LYS A 125 16.76 -6.48 -7.25
CA LYS A 125 16.36 -6.42 -8.67
C LYS A 125 17.57 -6.36 -9.59
N ILE A 126 18.62 -5.62 -9.26
CA ILE A 126 19.87 -5.59 -10.03
C ILE A 126 20.51 -6.98 -10.04
N TYR A 127 20.62 -7.62 -8.89
CA TYR A 127 21.17 -8.97 -8.77
C TYR A 127 20.39 -9.98 -9.61
N LEU A 128 19.06 -9.98 -9.48
CA LEU A 128 18.19 -10.86 -10.26
C LEU A 128 18.30 -10.59 -11.77
N ALA A 129 18.33 -9.33 -12.19
CA ALA A 129 18.47 -8.97 -13.59
C ALA A 129 19.78 -9.50 -14.19
N LEU A 130 20.88 -9.44 -13.45
CA LEU A 130 22.18 -9.98 -13.89
C LEU A 130 22.15 -11.51 -13.98
N MET A 131 21.48 -12.20 -13.04
CA MET A 131 21.30 -13.65 -13.11
C MET A 131 20.39 -14.09 -14.25
N MET A 132 19.40 -13.29 -14.61
CA MET A 132 18.46 -13.57 -15.70
C MET A 132 19.08 -13.36 -17.10
N ARG A 133 20.32 -12.93 -17.23
CA ARG A 133 21.01 -12.88 -18.54
C ARG A 133 21.20 -14.31 -19.07
N PRO A 134 20.87 -14.61 -20.31
CA PRO A 134 20.42 -13.77 -21.45
C PRO A 134 18.89 -13.80 -21.73
N LEU A 135 18.03 -14.03 -20.74
CA LEU A 135 16.58 -14.13 -20.93
C LEU A 135 15.97 -12.82 -21.49
N PRO A 136 14.87 -12.88 -22.26
CA PRO A 136 14.20 -11.68 -22.74
C PRO A 136 13.69 -10.83 -21.56
N HIS A 137 13.78 -9.49 -21.72
CA HIS A 137 13.28 -8.49 -20.77
C HIS A 137 14.09 -8.29 -19.47
N TRP A 138 15.28 -8.89 -19.29
CA TRP A 138 16.15 -8.64 -18.14
C TRP A 138 16.47 -7.14 -17.96
N ASN A 139 16.54 -6.37 -19.07
CA ASN A 139 16.81 -4.93 -19.09
C ASN A 139 15.75 -4.13 -18.31
N PHE A 140 14.48 -4.51 -18.37
CA PHE A 140 13.40 -3.85 -17.62
C PHE A 140 13.56 -4.05 -16.11
N VAL A 141 13.95 -5.26 -15.69
CA VAL A 141 14.21 -5.57 -14.28
C VAL A 141 15.44 -4.78 -13.80
N LEU A 142 16.49 -4.72 -14.62
CA LEU A 142 17.69 -3.93 -14.31
C LEU A 142 17.36 -2.45 -14.18
N PHE A 143 16.64 -1.88 -15.16
CA PHE A 143 16.25 -0.47 -15.14
C PHE A 143 15.40 -0.15 -13.89
N SER A 144 14.44 -1.00 -13.55
CA SER A 144 13.62 -0.85 -12.33
C SER A 144 14.48 -0.88 -11.07
N GLY A 145 15.46 -1.81 -10.98
CA GLY A 145 16.37 -1.91 -9.84
C GLY A 145 17.28 -0.69 -9.68
N VAL A 146 17.87 -0.22 -10.79
CA VAL A 146 18.72 0.98 -10.81
C VAL A 146 17.90 2.21 -10.41
N THR A 147 16.68 2.36 -10.94
CA THR A 147 15.79 3.47 -10.60
C THR A 147 15.45 3.47 -9.11
N ALA A 148 15.10 2.32 -8.55
CA ALA A 148 14.80 2.20 -7.10
C ALA A 148 16.02 2.59 -6.24
N LEU A 149 17.21 2.18 -6.63
CA LEU A 149 18.44 2.52 -5.91
C LEU A 149 18.77 4.02 -6.00
N ILE A 150 18.59 4.63 -7.18
CA ILE A 150 18.77 6.09 -7.36
C ILE A 150 17.79 6.85 -6.47
N PHE A 151 16.50 6.45 -6.42
CA PHE A 151 15.53 7.06 -5.54
C PHE A 151 15.94 6.92 -4.06
N ALA A 152 16.41 5.75 -3.62
CA ALA A 152 16.89 5.56 -2.26
C ALA A 152 18.05 6.50 -1.91
N ILE A 153 19.00 6.69 -2.83
CA ILE A 153 20.14 7.59 -2.64
C ILE A 153 19.69 9.05 -2.57
N ILE A 154 18.77 9.48 -3.46
CA ILE A 154 18.23 10.84 -3.47
C ILE A 154 17.49 11.14 -2.15
N ILE A 155 16.65 10.21 -1.70
CA ILE A 155 15.90 10.36 -0.45
C ILE A 155 16.88 10.45 0.74
N LEU A 156 17.92 9.63 0.75
CA LEU A 156 18.92 9.63 1.82
C LEU A 156 19.74 10.94 1.85
N ALA A 157 20.10 11.46 0.67
CA ALA A 157 20.89 12.70 0.54
C ALA A 157 20.09 13.95 1.01
N PHE A 158 18.77 13.97 0.75
CA PHE A 158 17.87 15.08 1.09
C PHE A 158 16.81 14.66 2.10
N TRP A 159 17.15 13.80 3.05
CA TRP A 159 16.19 13.12 3.93
C TRP A 159 15.26 14.09 4.66
N SER A 160 15.80 15.09 5.33
CA SER A 160 15.01 16.01 6.13
C SER A 160 13.97 16.79 5.30
N GLU A 161 14.33 17.18 4.09
CA GLU A 161 13.45 17.92 3.19
C GLU A 161 12.45 17.00 2.47
N THR A 162 12.92 15.84 2.02
CA THR A 162 12.13 14.89 1.24
C THR A 162 11.06 14.20 2.09
N ALA A 163 11.35 13.90 3.35
CA ALA A 163 10.43 13.18 4.23
C ALA A 163 9.08 13.89 4.37
N HIS A 164 9.07 15.21 4.45
CA HIS A 164 7.84 15.98 4.69
C HIS A 164 6.79 15.87 3.57
N TRP A 165 7.18 15.59 2.35
CA TRP A 165 6.27 15.57 1.21
C TRP A 165 6.19 14.22 0.47
N LEU A 166 7.19 13.36 0.66
CA LEU A 166 7.34 12.12 -0.13
C LEU A 166 6.14 11.18 0.02
N LEU A 167 5.73 10.90 1.25
CA LEU A 167 4.61 9.96 1.52
C LEU A 167 3.30 10.50 0.96
N GLY A 168 3.05 11.81 1.10
CA GLY A 168 1.86 12.47 0.57
C GLY A 168 1.81 12.45 -0.95
N LEU A 169 2.96 12.73 -1.60
CA LEU A 169 3.08 12.66 -3.05
C LEU A 169 2.85 11.22 -3.56
N PHE A 170 3.48 10.24 -2.92
CA PHE A 170 3.31 8.82 -3.28
C PHE A 170 1.86 8.37 -3.14
N LEU A 171 1.20 8.74 -2.05
CA LEU A 171 -0.23 8.49 -1.86
C LEU A 171 -1.06 9.17 -2.95
N GLY A 172 -0.79 10.43 -3.26
CA GLY A 172 -1.51 11.21 -4.26
C GLY A 172 -1.44 10.57 -5.65
N ILE A 173 -0.25 10.18 -6.09
CA ILE A 173 -0.06 9.47 -7.36
C ILE A 173 -0.84 8.15 -7.37
N ASN A 174 -0.75 7.38 -6.29
CA ASN A 174 -1.44 6.09 -6.17
C ASN A 174 -2.96 6.26 -6.23
N MET A 175 -3.51 7.25 -5.51
CA MET A 175 -4.95 7.57 -5.54
C MET A 175 -5.41 8.00 -6.93
N ILE A 176 -4.63 8.80 -7.65
CA ILE A 176 -4.97 9.19 -9.03
C ILE A 176 -5.00 7.97 -9.94
N LEU A 177 -3.99 7.10 -9.87
CA LEU A 177 -3.94 5.89 -10.69
C LEU A 177 -5.13 4.96 -10.43
N LEU A 178 -5.47 4.75 -9.15
CA LEU A 178 -6.66 3.98 -8.76
C LEU A 178 -7.94 4.63 -9.25
N GLY A 179 -8.10 5.94 -9.04
CA GLY A 179 -9.28 6.69 -9.48
C GLY A 179 -9.46 6.65 -11.00
N VAL A 180 -8.39 6.84 -11.77
CA VAL A 180 -8.43 6.73 -13.25
C VAL A 180 -8.80 5.32 -13.67
N SER A 181 -8.28 4.29 -12.99
CA SER A 181 -8.64 2.90 -13.28
C SER A 181 -10.13 2.63 -13.03
N MET A 182 -10.67 3.13 -11.89
CA MET A 182 -12.09 3.00 -11.55
C MET A 182 -12.99 3.74 -12.53
N VAL A 183 -12.64 4.97 -12.92
CA VAL A 183 -13.39 5.74 -13.93
C VAL A 183 -13.38 5.03 -15.28
N LYS A 184 -12.24 4.55 -15.75
CA LYS A 184 -12.14 3.79 -17.02
C LYS A 184 -13.01 2.53 -16.97
N MET A 185 -12.96 1.80 -15.85
CA MET A 185 -13.77 0.60 -15.67
C MET A 185 -15.25 0.95 -15.69
N SER A 186 -15.67 1.97 -14.95
CA SER A 186 -17.07 2.43 -14.91
C SER A 186 -17.60 2.84 -16.28
N LEU A 187 -16.84 3.64 -17.04
CA LEU A 187 -17.25 4.09 -18.38
C LEU A 187 -17.38 2.93 -19.36
N ARG A 188 -16.48 1.94 -19.30
CA ARG A 188 -16.53 0.76 -20.17
C ARG A 188 -17.80 -0.08 -19.96
N TYR A 189 -18.30 -0.16 -18.73
CA TYR A 189 -19.51 -0.92 -18.42
C TYR A 189 -20.81 -0.10 -18.55
N LYS A 190 -20.72 1.23 -18.65
CA LYS A 190 -21.86 2.10 -18.98
C LYS A 190 -22.38 1.85 -20.40
N ASP A 191 -21.47 1.70 -21.37
CA ASP A 191 -21.80 1.61 -22.80
C ASP A 191 -22.25 0.19 -23.22
N SER A 192 -22.39 -0.73 -22.28
CA SER A 192 -22.81 -2.12 -22.45
C SER A 192 -24.35 -2.29 -22.35
N HIS A 193 -25.11 -1.16 -22.36
CA HIS A 193 -26.58 -1.10 -22.40
C HIS A 193 -27.03 -0.69 -23.82
#